data_52895f6b4d4c5b300f855bb12978e6a6
#
_entry.id   52895f6b4d4c5b300f855bb12978e6a6
#
_cell.length_a   1.000
_cell.length_b   1.000
_cell.length_c   1.000
_cell.angle_alpha   90.00
_cell.angle_beta   90.00
_cell.angle_gamma   90.00
#
_symmetry.space_group_name_H-M   'P 1'
#
loop_
_entity.id
_entity.type
_entity.pdbx_description
1 polymer ?
#
loop_
_entity_poly.entity_id
_entity_poly.type
_entity_poly.pdbx_seq_one_letter_code
_entity_poly.pdbx_strand_id
1 'polypeptide(L)'
;HVPEDRVGAELEFAWWQSALEHLLRTDRALLGANTTVVDRLERDFRLVDEAHAAAAGPLLAAKLATQWRIGIVDHAAEAGALKSVLKDGLHTAQEISDAAPALLRTLAPVWLASPYEVPDVPHDLAFDVVIVADAAALCLAEATPALRRARQVVLFGDPVTQKPTPFRVSAAVTPGADDEVEVRFDEISVFERVAELLPVETLTRSYRAGGEDLAELVNDAFYGGEIVSLPWAGSYLGRGSLSVDYVEGGTGAPDPVSGA
;
A
#
# COMPACT_ATOMS: atom_id res chain seq x y z
N HIS A 1 -60.40 0.92 3.76
CA HIS A 1 -60.40 0.42 5.13
C HIS A 1 -59.09 -0.31 5.36
N VAL A 2 -58.23 0.29 6.17
CA VAL A 2 -56.97 -0.34 6.56
C VAL A 2 -57.26 -1.22 7.77
N PRO A 3 -56.84 -2.50 7.78
CA PRO A 3 -56.98 -3.38 8.95
C PRO A 3 -56.24 -2.78 10.15
N GLU A 4 -56.80 -2.97 11.36
CA GLU A 4 -56.24 -2.36 12.58
C GLU A 4 -54.82 -2.76 12.86
N ASP A 5 -54.42 -3.96 12.52
CA ASP A 5 -53.06 -4.50 12.65
C ASP A 5 -52.04 -3.83 11.70
N ARG A 6 -52.51 -3.13 10.65
CA ARG A 6 -51.69 -2.45 9.65
C ARG A 6 -51.65 -0.92 9.77
N VAL A 7 -52.47 -0.35 10.63
CA VAL A 7 -52.61 1.12 10.78
C VAL A 7 -51.25 1.76 11.11
N GLY A 8 -50.46 1.17 11.99
CA GLY A 8 -49.13 1.67 12.35
C GLY A 8 -48.18 1.72 11.16
N ALA A 9 -48.11 0.63 10.39
CA ALA A 9 -47.22 0.53 9.24
C ALA A 9 -47.66 1.47 8.10
N GLU A 10 -48.96 1.62 7.87
CA GLU A 10 -49.49 2.55 6.86
C GLU A 10 -49.26 4.02 7.26
N LEU A 11 -49.34 4.34 8.54
CA LEU A 11 -49.03 5.67 9.04
C LEU A 11 -47.54 6.01 8.87
N GLU A 12 -46.68 5.09 9.21
CA GLU A 12 -45.25 5.23 9.04
C GLU A 12 -44.88 5.40 7.57
N PHE A 13 -45.45 4.58 6.69
CA PHE A 13 -45.26 4.69 5.25
C PHE A 13 -45.73 6.04 4.71
N ALA A 14 -46.91 6.52 5.11
CA ALA A 14 -47.44 7.83 4.70
C ALA A 14 -46.56 8.98 5.20
N TRP A 15 -45.97 8.85 6.39
CA TRP A 15 -45.02 9.83 6.91
C TRP A 15 -43.75 9.87 6.09
N TRP A 16 -43.15 8.75 5.82
CA TRP A 16 -41.97 8.65 4.98
C TRP A 16 -42.18 9.18 3.57
N GLN A 17 -43.36 8.86 2.98
CA GLN A 17 -43.72 9.38 1.67
C GLN A 17 -43.84 10.92 1.69
N SER A 18 -44.46 11.48 2.70
CA SER A 18 -44.57 12.93 2.86
C SER A 18 -43.26 13.61 3.08
N ALA A 19 -42.36 12.98 3.87
CA ALA A 19 -40.99 13.48 4.10
C ALA A 19 -40.19 13.47 2.80
N LEU A 20 -40.25 12.39 2.03
CA LEU A 20 -39.59 12.28 0.72
C LEU A 20 -40.12 13.34 -0.26
N GLU A 21 -41.45 13.51 -0.36
CA GLU A 21 -42.04 14.56 -1.22
C GLU A 21 -41.59 15.97 -0.80
N HIS A 22 -41.47 16.21 0.50
CA HIS A 22 -40.99 17.50 1.00
C HIS A 22 -39.53 17.72 0.60
N LEU A 23 -38.67 16.73 0.78
CA LEU A 23 -37.24 16.81 0.39
C LEU A 23 -37.08 17.04 -1.11
N LEU A 24 -37.84 16.29 -1.94
CA LEU A 24 -37.82 16.44 -3.40
C LEU A 24 -38.30 17.83 -3.86
N ARG A 25 -39.20 18.50 -3.12
CA ARG A 25 -39.64 19.86 -3.43
C ARG A 25 -38.69 20.93 -2.99
N THR A 26 -37.96 20.70 -1.90
CA THR A 26 -37.07 21.70 -1.29
C THR A 26 -35.65 21.64 -1.83
N ASP A 27 -35.18 20.45 -2.18
CA ASP A 27 -33.83 20.27 -2.74
C ASP A 27 -33.87 20.16 -4.26
N ARG A 28 -33.46 21.26 -4.92
CA ARG A 28 -33.40 21.32 -6.38
C ARG A 28 -32.42 20.34 -7.01
N ALA A 29 -31.39 19.90 -6.27
CA ALA A 29 -30.43 18.91 -6.76
C ALA A 29 -31.09 17.53 -6.93
N LEU A 30 -32.05 17.21 -6.06
CA LEU A 30 -32.82 15.96 -6.13
C LEU A 30 -33.87 15.96 -7.23
N LEU A 31 -34.39 17.14 -7.63
CA LEU A 31 -35.38 17.25 -8.73
C LEU A 31 -34.81 16.81 -10.09
N GLY A 32 -33.51 16.87 -10.28
CA GLY A 32 -32.81 16.38 -11.46
C GLY A 32 -32.27 14.95 -11.36
N ALA A 33 -32.38 14.33 -10.20
CA ALA A 33 -31.88 12.99 -9.93
C ALA A 33 -32.82 11.92 -10.50
N ASN A 34 -32.75 11.73 -11.81
CA ASN A 34 -33.38 10.58 -12.45
C ASN A 34 -32.44 9.38 -12.24
N THR A 35 -32.90 8.36 -11.50
CA THR A 35 -32.13 7.12 -11.24
C THR A 35 -31.54 6.53 -12.51
N THR A 36 -32.30 6.51 -13.60
CA THR A 36 -31.81 6.00 -14.89
C THR A 36 -30.65 6.82 -15.45
N VAL A 37 -30.66 8.15 -15.25
CA VAL A 37 -29.55 9.03 -15.69
C VAL A 37 -28.34 8.83 -14.78
N VAL A 38 -28.54 8.74 -13.47
CA VAL A 38 -27.47 8.48 -12.50
C VAL A 38 -26.81 7.13 -12.76
N ASP A 39 -27.59 6.07 -12.92
CA ASP A 39 -27.11 4.71 -13.24
C ASP A 39 -26.33 4.67 -14.57
N ARG A 40 -26.76 5.48 -15.54
CA ARG A 40 -26.02 5.60 -16.79
C ARG A 40 -24.70 6.33 -16.59
N LEU A 41 -24.70 7.45 -15.90
CA LEU A 41 -23.49 8.22 -15.59
C LEU A 41 -22.49 7.41 -14.78
N GLU A 42 -22.97 6.62 -13.82
CA GLU A 42 -22.11 5.73 -13.02
C GLU A 42 -21.46 4.66 -13.91
N ARG A 43 -22.21 4.03 -14.82
CA ARG A 43 -21.66 3.06 -15.76
C ARG A 43 -20.65 3.70 -16.71
N ASP A 44 -20.97 4.87 -17.25
CA ASP A 44 -20.08 5.60 -18.15
C ASP A 44 -18.81 6.02 -17.40
N PHE A 45 -18.91 6.47 -16.15
CA PHE A 45 -17.77 6.78 -15.29
C PHE A 45 -16.89 5.55 -15.06
N ARG A 46 -17.46 4.41 -14.68
CA ARG A 46 -16.69 3.16 -14.48
C ARG A 46 -15.93 2.75 -15.72
N LEU A 47 -16.57 2.81 -16.88
CA LEU A 47 -15.91 2.50 -18.16
C LEU A 47 -14.73 3.43 -18.47
N VAL A 48 -14.91 4.72 -18.22
CA VAL A 48 -13.83 5.72 -18.45
C VAL A 48 -12.71 5.55 -17.41
N ASP A 49 -13.05 5.30 -16.17
CA ASP A 49 -12.08 5.08 -15.08
C ASP A 49 -11.24 3.82 -15.32
N GLU A 50 -11.88 2.71 -15.69
CA GLU A 50 -11.19 1.48 -16.07
C GLU A 50 -10.29 1.68 -17.30
N ALA A 51 -10.79 2.38 -18.33
CA ALA A 51 -10.00 2.68 -19.51
C ALA A 51 -8.81 3.60 -19.20
N HIS A 52 -8.99 4.60 -18.32
CA HIS A 52 -7.94 5.49 -17.85
C HIS A 52 -6.87 4.72 -17.07
N ALA A 53 -7.30 3.89 -16.12
CA ALA A 53 -6.39 3.05 -15.34
C ALA A 53 -5.59 2.09 -16.23
N ALA A 54 -6.25 1.42 -17.19
CA ALA A 54 -5.60 0.52 -18.14
C ALA A 54 -4.61 1.26 -19.07
N ALA A 55 -4.91 2.51 -19.44
CA ALA A 55 -4.06 3.32 -20.29
C ALA A 55 -2.85 3.93 -19.57
N ALA A 56 -2.87 4.04 -18.24
CA ALA A 56 -1.85 4.73 -17.45
C ALA A 56 -0.45 4.15 -17.68
N GLY A 57 -0.29 2.83 -17.63
CA GLY A 57 0.98 2.15 -17.88
C GLY A 57 1.54 2.39 -19.27
N PRO A 58 0.81 2.10 -20.34
CA PRO A 58 1.22 2.38 -21.72
C PRO A 58 1.55 3.86 -21.99
N LEU A 59 0.76 4.79 -21.44
CA LEU A 59 1.01 6.23 -21.58
C LEU A 59 2.30 6.65 -20.88
N LEU A 60 2.56 6.14 -19.67
CA LEU A 60 3.80 6.38 -18.95
C LEU A 60 5.00 5.84 -19.74
N ALA A 61 4.92 4.61 -20.23
CA ALA A 61 5.96 4.00 -21.05
C ALA A 61 6.25 4.81 -22.32
N ALA A 62 5.22 5.29 -23.02
CA ALA A 62 5.38 6.14 -24.20
C ALA A 62 6.02 7.48 -23.85
N LYS A 63 5.65 8.09 -22.74
CA LYS A 63 6.25 9.34 -22.24
C LYS A 63 7.72 9.16 -21.90
N LEU A 64 8.06 8.10 -21.16
CA LEU A 64 9.44 7.78 -20.82
C LEU A 64 10.28 7.49 -22.06
N ALA A 65 9.77 6.70 -23.01
CA ALA A 65 10.46 6.42 -24.27
C ALA A 65 10.74 7.68 -25.08
N THR A 66 9.83 8.67 -25.05
CA THR A 66 10.03 9.96 -25.69
C THR A 66 11.12 10.77 -24.98
N GLN A 67 11.08 10.83 -23.67
CA GLN A 67 12.12 11.50 -22.85
C GLN A 67 13.48 10.85 -23.03
N TRP A 68 13.57 9.53 -23.12
CA TRP A 68 14.82 8.81 -23.41
C TRP A 68 15.41 9.19 -24.76
N ARG A 69 14.59 9.26 -25.82
CA ARG A 69 15.07 9.68 -27.15
C ARG A 69 15.63 11.10 -27.14
N ILE A 70 14.91 12.02 -26.48
CA ILE A 70 15.35 13.40 -26.33
C ILE A 70 16.66 13.43 -25.52
N GLY A 71 16.71 12.78 -24.36
CA GLY A 71 17.88 12.75 -23.51
C GLY A 71 19.13 12.19 -24.22
N ILE A 72 18.99 11.11 -25.00
CA ILE A 72 20.09 10.51 -25.77
C ILE A 72 20.63 11.50 -26.85
N VAL A 73 19.75 12.29 -27.46
CA VAL A 73 20.15 13.30 -28.44
C VAL A 73 20.82 14.50 -27.77
N ASP A 74 20.24 15.00 -26.70
CA ASP A 74 20.73 16.17 -25.98
C ASP A 74 22.05 15.91 -25.25
N HIS A 75 22.26 14.65 -24.81
CA HIS A 75 23.47 14.21 -24.10
C HIS A 75 24.24 13.13 -24.88
N ALA A 76 24.51 13.37 -26.17
CA ALA A 76 25.11 12.38 -27.07
C ALA A 76 26.47 11.85 -26.59
N ALA A 77 27.29 12.69 -25.93
CA ALA A 77 28.57 12.29 -25.38
C ALA A 77 28.40 11.28 -24.21
N GLU A 78 27.49 11.58 -23.28
CA GLU A 78 27.17 10.68 -22.17
C GLU A 78 26.54 9.38 -22.68
N ALA A 79 25.66 9.46 -23.69
CA ALA A 79 25.07 8.28 -24.33
C ALA A 79 26.15 7.37 -24.96
N GLY A 80 27.19 7.96 -25.56
CA GLY A 80 28.35 7.24 -26.07
C GLY A 80 29.16 6.56 -24.96
N ALA A 81 29.45 7.28 -23.88
CA ALA A 81 30.15 6.75 -22.71
C ALA A 81 29.38 5.61 -22.05
N LEU A 82 28.07 5.82 -21.79
CA LEU A 82 27.19 4.81 -21.22
C LEU A 82 27.15 3.54 -22.08
N LYS A 83 27.04 3.71 -23.40
CA LYS A 83 27.06 2.57 -24.34
C LYS A 83 28.36 1.78 -24.25
N SER A 84 29.48 2.45 -24.07
CA SER A 84 30.78 1.78 -23.90
C SER A 84 30.82 1.00 -22.60
N VAL A 85 30.47 1.64 -21.49
CA VAL A 85 30.39 0.99 -20.16
C VAL A 85 29.51 -0.25 -20.24
N LEU A 86 28.28 -0.15 -20.75
CA LEU A 86 27.36 -1.29 -20.82
C LEU A 86 27.81 -2.44 -21.73
N LYS A 87 28.76 -2.19 -22.66
CA LYS A 87 29.33 -3.26 -23.51
C LYS A 87 30.43 -4.05 -22.84
N ASP A 88 31.13 -3.43 -21.90
CA ASP A 88 32.34 -4.01 -21.30
C ASP A 88 32.06 -5.03 -20.18
N GLY A 89 30.77 -5.23 -19.78
CA GLY A 89 30.35 -6.28 -18.85
C GLY A 89 29.63 -5.80 -17.61
N LEU A 90 29.93 -6.37 -16.45
CA LEU A 90 29.30 -6.03 -15.18
C LEU A 90 29.86 -4.71 -14.63
N HIS A 91 28.96 -3.77 -14.34
CA HIS A 91 29.28 -2.46 -13.80
C HIS A 91 28.49 -2.17 -12.54
N THR A 92 29.08 -1.37 -11.67
CA THR A 92 28.39 -0.80 -10.51
C THR A 92 27.47 0.33 -10.95
N ALA A 93 26.45 0.61 -10.16
CA ALA A 93 25.55 1.75 -10.40
C ALA A 93 26.33 3.10 -10.38
N GLN A 94 27.41 3.18 -9.57
CA GLN A 94 28.27 4.36 -9.52
C GLN A 94 29.05 4.58 -10.83
N GLU A 95 29.65 3.53 -11.41
CA GLU A 95 30.34 3.63 -12.71
C GLU A 95 29.39 4.07 -13.84
N ILE A 96 28.15 3.59 -13.82
CA ILE A 96 27.13 4.03 -14.76
C ILE A 96 26.74 5.50 -14.55
N SER A 97 26.63 5.93 -13.28
CA SER A 97 26.35 7.33 -12.94
C SER A 97 27.46 8.25 -13.34
N ASP A 98 28.72 7.86 -13.10
CA ASP A 98 29.90 8.65 -13.47
C ASP A 98 30.03 8.81 -14.99
N ALA A 99 29.67 7.79 -15.75
CA ALA A 99 29.71 7.83 -17.21
C ALA A 99 28.61 8.70 -17.84
N ALA A 100 27.44 8.81 -17.20
CA ALA A 100 26.29 9.51 -17.78
C ALA A 100 25.39 10.14 -16.70
N PRO A 101 25.88 11.11 -15.93
CA PRO A 101 25.19 11.65 -14.75
C PRO A 101 23.86 12.37 -15.07
N ALA A 102 23.81 13.12 -16.18
CA ALA A 102 22.59 13.80 -16.59
C ALA A 102 21.61 12.84 -17.26
N LEU A 103 22.12 11.93 -18.09
CA LEU A 103 21.30 10.99 -18.85
C LEU A 103 20.69 9.91 -17.93
N LEU A 104 21.40 9.47 -16.90
CA LEU A 104 20.95 8.43 -15.99
C LEU A 104 19.63 8.79 -15.30
N ARG A 105 19.46 10.03 -14.87
CA ARG A 105 18.21 10.52 -14.26
C ARG A 105 17.01 10.41 -15.20
N THR A 106 17.25 10.63 -16.48
CA THR A 106 16.21 10.51 -17.52
C THR A 106 15.89 9.05 -17.86
N LEU A 107 16.93 8.20 -17.91
CA LEU A 107 16.79 6.79 -18.27
C LEU A 107 16.25 5.94 -17.12
N ALA A 108 16.63 6.24 -15.90
CA ALA A 108 16.26 5.50 -14.70
C ALA A 108 15.68 6.43 -13.62
N PRO A 109 14.44 6.93 -13.82
CA PRO A 109 13.79 7.83 -12.86
C PRO A 109 13.32 7.14 -11.58
N VAL A 110 13.22 5.80 -11.60
CA VAL A 110 12.78 4.98 -10.46
C VAL A 110 13.84 3.94 -10.14
N TRP A 111 14.19 3.87 -8.86
CA TRP A 111 15.15 2.92 -8.32
C TRP A 111 14.47 2.05 -7.27
N LEU A 112 14.68 0.75 -7.35
CA LEU A 112 14.24 -0.23 -6.37
C LEU A 112 15.48 -0.78 -5.69
N ALA A 113 15.51 -0.72 -4.37
CA ALA A 113 16.61 -1.22 -3.57
C ALA A 113 16.09 -1.74 -2.23
N SER A 114 16.70 -2.77 -1.70
CA SER A 114 16.55 -3.13 -0.29
C SER A 114 17.33 -2.13 0.58
N PRO A 115 17.03 -2.00 1.88
CA PRO A 115 17.79 -1.13 2.78
C PRO A 115 19.29 -1.36 2.73
N TYR A 116 19.71 -2.59 2.53
CA TYR A 116 21.12 -3.00 2.47
C TYR A 116 21.82 -2.66 1.15
N GLU A 117 21.05 -2.45 0.08
CA GLU A 117 21.55 -2.05 -1.25
C GLU A 117 21.57 -0.52 -1.44
N VAL A 118 20.90 0.22 -0.55
CA VAL A 118 20.90 1.69 -0.63
C VAL A 118 22.32 2.30 -0.64
N PRO A 119 23.32 1.77 0.08
CA PRO A 119 24.71 2.25 -0.02
C PRO A 119 25.31 2.13 -1.43
N ASP A 120 24.86 1.17 -2.23
CA ASP A 120 25.34 0.93 -3.59
C ASP A 120 24.70 1.89 -4.62
N VAL A 121 23.65 2.60 -4.23
CA VAL A 121 23.07 3.65 -5.06
C VAL A 121 24.03 4.84 -5.14
N PRO A 122 24.29 5.41 -6.34
CA PRO A 122 25.22 6.52 -6.50
C PRO A 122 25.01 7.65 -5.50
N HIS A 123 26.09 8.15 -4.91
CA HIS A 123 26.02 9.10 -3.79
C HIS A 123 25.49 10.48 -4.20
N ASP A 124 25.68 10.86 -5.44
CA ASP A 124 25.25 12.12 -6.05
C ASP A 124 23.78 12.07 -6.52
N LEU A 125 23.16 10.88 -6.46
CA LEU A 125 21.77 10.70 -6.86
C LEU A 125 20.84 11.10 -5.72
N ALA A 126 20.12 12.21 -5.90
CA ALA A 126 19.05 12.64 -5.03
C ALA A 126 17.70 12.39 -5.72
N PHE A 127 16.73 11.96 -4.94
CA PHE A 127 15.36 11.67 -5.41
C PHE A 127 14.38 12.75 -4.94
N ASP A 128 13.30 12.92 -5.67
CA ASP A 128 12.20 13.79 -5.22
C ASP A 128 11.45 13.15 -4.05
N VAL A 129 11.23 11.83 -4.15
CA VAL A 129 10.46 11.05 -3.17
C VAL A 129 11.17 9.73 -2.89
N VAL A 130 11.24 9.35 -1.62
CA VAL A 130 11.55 7.99 -1.18
C VAL A 130 10.28 7.35 -0.65
N ILE A 131 9.97 6.16 -1.16
CA ILE A 131 8.86 5.34 -0.69
C ILE A 131 9.44 4.16 0.05
N VAL A 132 9.08 4.01 1.33
CA VAL A 132 9.46 2.86 2.15
C VAL A 132 8.27 1.93 2.28
N ALA A 133 8.35 0.77 1.66
CA ALA A 133 7.39 -0.30 1.85
C ALA A 133 7.75 -1.09 3.12
N ASP A 134 6.73 -1.66 3.78
CA ASP A 134 6.88 -2.44 5.03
C ASP A 134 7.67 -1.70 6.13
N ALA A 135 7.47 -0.38 6.23
CA ALA A 135 8.22 0.49 7.12
C ALA A 135 8.06 0.12 8.61
N ALA A 136 6.99 -0.57 8.99
CA ALA A 136 6.81 -1.06 10.34
C ALA A 136 7.72 -2.26 10.68
N ALA A 137 8.25 -2.95 9.66
CA ALA A 137 9.20 -4.06 9.82
C ALA A 137 10.67 -3.60 9.81
N LEU A 138 10.95 -2.33 9.49
CA LEU A 138 12.30 -1.79 9.40
C LEU A 138 12.62 -0.93 10.63
N CYS A 139 13.82 -1.06 11.17
CA CYS A 139 14.29 -0.13 12.18
C CYS A 139 14.76 1.19 11.56
N LEU A 140 14.84 2.24 12.38
CA LEU A 140 15.25 3.57 11.91
C LEU A 140 16.66 3.56 11.31
N ALA A 141 17.58 2.77 11.85
CA ALA A 141 18.95 2.69 11.38
C ALA A 141 19.02 2.15 9.93
N GLU A 142 18.24 1.12 9.62
CA GLU A 142 18.16 0.52 8.29
C GLU A 142 17.56 1.48 7.25
N ALA A 143 16.54 2.25 7.63
CA ALA A 143 15.87 3.16 6.72
C ALA A 143 16.59 4.50 6.53
N THR A 144 17.41 4.94 7.50
CA THR A 144 18.05 6.26 7.50
C THR A 144 18.84 6.55 6.22
N PRO A 145 19.65 5.64 5.64
CA PRO A 145 20.36 5.91 4.41
C PRO A 145 19.44 6.26 3.24
N ALA A 146 18.28 5.62 3.15
CA ALA A 146 17.27 5.91 2.13
C ALA A 146 16.57 7.24 2.39
N LEU A 147 16.12 7.50 3.63
CA LEU A 147 15.41 8.71 3.99
C LEU A 147 16.21 9.99 3.72
N ARG A 148 17.53 9.94 3.85
CA ARG A 148 18.42 11.07 3.58
C ARG A 148 18.58 11.43 2.11
N ARG A 149 18.09 10.60 1.19
CA ARG A 149 18.25 10.79 -0.25
C ARG A 149 17.10 11.54 -0.93
N ALA A 150 16.06 11.91 -0.21
CA ALA A 150 14.92 12.64 -0.77
C ALA A 150 14.46 13.79 0.12
N ARG A 151 13.73 14.72 -0.50
CA ARG A 151 13.07 15.81 0.21
C ARG A 151 11.72 15.42 0.78
N GLN A 152 11.09 14.43 0.18
CA GLN A 152 9.79 13.90 0.59
C GLN A 152 9.91 12.40 0.83
N VAL A 153 9.25 11.95 1.89
CA VAL A 153 9.19 10.52 2.24
C VAL A 153 7.74 10.10 2.37
N VAL A 154 7.47 8.88 1.92
CA VAL A 154 6.17 8.21 2.07
C VAL A 154 6.45 6.83 2.64
N LEU A 155 5.84 6.51 3.78
CA LEU A 155 6.03 5.25 4.44
C LEU A 155 4.72 4.46 4.43
N PHE A 156 4.81 3.22 4.01
CA PHE A 156 3.72 2.25 4.13
C PHE A 156 4.11 1.19 5.15
N GLY A 157 3.26 0.93 6.11
CA GLY A 157 3.52 -0.06 7.15
C GLY A 157 2.29 -0.34 7.98
N ASP A 158 2.27 -1.50 8.60
CA ASP A 158 1.23 -1.94 9.51
C ASP A 158 1.84 -2.26 10.87
N PRO A 159 1.76 -1.34 11.84
CA PRO A 159 2.36 -1.53 13.14
C PRO A 159 1.67 -2.62 13.98
N VAL A 160 0.50 -3.10 13.54
CA VAL A 160 -0.23 -4.17 14.23
C VAL A 160 0.39 -5.54 13.91
N THR A 161 0.71 -5.78 12.64
CA THR A 161 1.20 -7.08 12.16
C THR A 161 2.69 -7.12 11.90
N GLN A 162 3.35 -5.96 11.84
CA GLN A 162 4.77 -5.86 11.51
C GLN A 162 5.54 -5.20 12.66
N LYS A 163 6.71 -5.76 12.96
CA LYS A 163 7.68 -5.19 13.91
C LYS A 163 9.09 -5.44 13.38
N PRO A 164 10.05 -4.56 13.68
CA PRO A 164 11.45 -4.81 13.38
C PRO A 164 11.94 -6.11 14.00
N THR A 165 12.67 -6.88 13.21
CA THR A 165 13.36 -8.06 13.75
C THR A 165 14.78 -7.62 14.09
N PRO A 166 15.15 -7.59 15.38
CA PRO A 166 16.47 -7.14 15.79
C PRO A 166 17.54 -8.06 15.18
N PHE A 167 18.52 -7.44 14.51
CA PHE A 167 19.66 -8.14 13.97
C PHE A 167 20.58 -8.54 15.12
N ARG A 168 20.42 -9.74 15.63
CA ARG A 168 21.29 -10.28 16.67
C ARG A 168 22.56 -10.85 16.05
N VAL A 169 23.57 -10.02 15.95
CA VAL A 169 24.93 -10.56 15.90
C VAL A 169 25.22 -11.11 17.28
N SER A 170 25.54 -12.39 17.40
CA SER A 170 26.02 -12.98 18.66
C SER A 170 27.44 -12.47 18.97
N ALA A 171 27.54 -11.21 19.34
CA ALA A 171 28.70 -10.70 20.07
C ALA A 171 28.52 -11.17 21.51
N ALA A 172 29.50 -11.87 22.07
CA ALA A 172 29.51 -12.26 23.46
C ALA A 172 29.33 -11.00 24.32
N VAL A 173 28.13 -10.83 24.86
CA VAL A 173 27.85 -9.75 25.82
C VAL A 173 28.60 -10.10 27.08
N THR A 174 29.60 -9.32 27.43
CA THR A 174 30.28 -9.41 28.70
C THR A 174 29.28 -9.00 29.80
N PRO A 175 28.90 -9.86 30.74
CA PRO A 175 28.01 -9.48 31.81
C PRO A 175 28.71 -8.47 32.73
N GLY A 176 28.18 -7.26 32.84
CA GLY A 176 28.74 -6.28 33.78
C GLY A 176 28.58 -4.79 33.43
N ALA A 177 27.70 -4.42 32.57
CA ALA A 177 27.31 -3.02 32.40
C ALA A 177 25.91 -2.79 32.98
N ASP A 178 25.81 -1.77 33.79
CA ASP A 178 24.63 -1.35 34.57
C ASP A 178 23.32 -1.44 33.77
N ASP A 179 22.26 -1.88 34.45
CA ASP A 179 20.84 -1.93 33.99
C ASP A 179 20.25 -0.51 33.75
N GLU A 180 20.90 0.33 33.00
CA GLU A 180 20.21 1.44 32.35
C GLU A 180 19.42 0.84 31.17
N VAL A 181 18.13 1.13 31.14
CA VAL A 181 17.22 0.76 30.05
C VAL A 181 17.80 1.30 28.74
N GLU A 182 18.67 0.52 28.15
CA GLU A 182 19.20 0.80 26.84
C GLU A 182 18.03 0.77 25.87
N VAL A 183 17.56 1.95 25.45
CA VAL A 183 16.54 2.07 24.42
C VAL A 183 17.10 1.39 23.19
N ARG A 184 16.64 0.18 22.93
CA ARG A 184 17.08 -0.58 21.76
C ARG A 184 16.51 0.05 20.51
N PHE A 185 17.30 0.90 19.89
CA PHE A 185 16.95 1.59 18.64
C PHE A 185 16.64 0.64 17.48
N ASP A 186 17.06 -0.61 17.59
CA ASP A 186 16.80 -1.69 16.66
C ASP A 186 15.39 -2.30 16.83
N GLU A 187 14.70 -2.04 17.95
CA GLU A 187 13.34 -2.53 18.21
C GLU A 187 12.27 -1.49 17.83
N ILE A 188 12.65 -0.24 17.57
CA ILE A 188 11.71 0.82 17.20
C ILE A 188 11.62 0.90 15.67
N SER A 189 10.41 0.75 15.15
CA SER A 189 10.19 0.84 13.70
C SER A 189 10.38 2.26 13.18
N VAL A 190 10.83 2.38 11.94
CA VAL A 190 10.89 3.68 11.26
C VAL A 190 9.48 4.26 11.08
N PHE A 191 8.46 3.41 10.91
CA PHE A 191 7.08 3.84 10.79
C PHE A 191 6.62 4.57 12.05
N GLU A 192 6.79 3.97 13.23
CA GLU A 192 6.40 4.57 14.52
C GLU A 192 7.13 5.89 14.76
N ARG A 193 8.44 5.93 14.49
CA ARG A 193 9.21 7.15 14.68
C ARG A 193 8.81 8.29 13.76
N VAL A 194 8.52 7.99 12.51
CA VAL A 194 8.12 9.01 11.54
C VAL A 194 6.67 9.43 11.74
N ALA A 195 5.80 8.54 12.22
CA ALA A 195 4.40 8.85 12.58
C ALA A 195 4.28 9.92 13.68
N GLU A 196 5.30 10.08 14.53
CA GLU A 196 5.35 11.18 15.52
C GLU A 196 5.59 12.56 14.86
N LEU A 197 6.13 12.58 13.65
CA LEU A 197 6.59 13.79 12.95
C LEU A 197 5.75 14.15 11.74
N LEU A 198 5.13 13.18 11.08
CA LEU A 198 4.39 13.34 9.85
C LEU A 198 2.92 12.94 10.02
N PRO A 199 2.00 13.50 9.21
CA PRO A 199 0.62 13.05 9.18
C PRO A 199 0.51 11.56 8.85
N VAL A 200 -0.41 10.88 9.52
CA VAL A 200 -0.72 9.46 9.31
C VAL A 200 -2.10 9.35 8.68
N GLU A 201 -2.18 8.59 7.59
CA GLU A 201 -3.42 8.25 6.92
C GLU A 201 -3.65 6.75 6.99
N THR A 202 -4.85 6.34 7.34
CA THR A 202 -5.21 4.92 7.46
C THR A 202 -5.86 4.42 6.18
N LEU A 203 -5.33 3.32 5.63
CA LEU A 203 -5.96 2.62 4.52
C LEU A 203 -7.11 1.76 5.04
N THR A 204 -8.34 2.11 4.64
CA THR A 204 -9.56 1.51 5.15
C THR A 204 -10.14 0.41 4.25
N ARG A 205 -9.46 0.04 3.18
CA ARG A 205 -9.97 -0.98 2.24
C ARG A 205 -8.96 -2.11 2.04
N SER A 206 -9.45 -3.34 2.20
CA SER A 206 -8.69 -4.55 1.88
C SER A 206 -9.28 -5.22 0.65
N TYR A 207 -8.43 -5.55 -0.32
CA TYR A 207 -8.79 -6.31 -1.52
C TYR A 207 -8.05 -7.65 -1.60
N ARG A 208 -7.12 -7.89 -0.69
CA ARG A 208 -6.23 -9.08 -0.71
C ARG A 208 -6.83 -10.28 0.02
N ALA A 209 -7.73 -10.05 0.95
CA ALA A 209 -8.41 -11.12 1.66
C ALA A 209 -9.26 -11.94 0.68
N GLY A 210 -9.13 -13.28 0.73
CA GLY A 210 -9.85 -14.18 -0.14
C GLY A 210 -11.34 -14.33 0.16
N GLY A 211 -11.85 -13.66 1.20
CA GLY A 211 -13.25 -13.65 1.59
C GLY A 211 -13.53 -12.64 2.69
N GLU A 212 -14.77 -12.22 2.78
CA GLU A 212 -15.24 -11.24 3.77
C GLU A 212 -15.13 -11.78 5.19
N ASP A 213 -15.52 -13.05 5.40
CA ASP A 213 -15.47 -13.73 6.70
C ASP A 213 -14.06 -13.82 7.30
N LEU A 214 -13.04 -14.07 6.47
CA LEU A 214 -11.65 -14.04 6.91
C LEU A 214 -11.20 -12.61 7.24
N ALA A 215 -11.58 -11.65 6.40
CA ALA A 215 -11.25 -10.25 6.64
C ALA A 215 -11.94 -9.70 7.89
N GLU A 216 -13.21 -10.07 8.13
CA GLU A 216 -14.00 -9.65 9.29
C GLU A 216 -13.35 -10.11 10.61
N LEU A 217 -12.94 -11.38 10.70
CA LEU A 217 -12.26 -11.91 11.89
C LEU A 217 -11.01 -11.09 12.26
N VAL A 218 -10.18 -10.79 11.26
CA VAL A 218 -8.94 -10.02 11.46
C VAL A 218 -9.24 -8.56 11.76
N ASN A 219 -10.22 -8.00 11.07
CA ASN A 219 -10.64 -6.61 11.22
C ASN A 219 -11.17 -6.33 12.64
N ASP A 220 -12.05 -7.19 13.14
CA ASP A 220 -12.61 -7.05 14.49
C ASP A 220 -11.55 -7.26 15.58
N ALA A 221 -10.67 -8.24 15.38
CA ALA A 221 -9.66 -8.57 16.39
C ALA A 221 -8.52 -7.55 16.50
N PHE A 222 -8.14 -6.89 15.38
CA PHE A 222 -6.92 -6.10 15.30
C PHE A 222 -7.09 -4.67 14.79
N TYR A 223 -8.17 -4.36 14.08
CA TYR A 223 -8.38 -3.06 13.45
C TYR A 223 -9.68 -2.38 13.84
N GLY A 224 -10.36 -2.88 14.87
CA GLY A 224 -11.57 -2.26 15.43
C GLY A 224 -12.76 -2.15 14.47
N GLY A 225 -12.80 -2.99 13.43
CA GLY A 225 -13.87 -2.96 12.43
C GLY A 225 -13.75 -1.87 11.37
N GLU A 226 -12.62 -1.15 11.31
CA GLU A 226 -12.47 0.01 10.41
C GLU A 226 -12.14 -0.37 8.96
N ILE A 227 -11.72 -1.61 8.70
CA ILE A 227 -11.32 -2.07 7.38
C ILE A 227 -12.53 -2.64 6.63
N VAL A 228 -12.83 -2.08 5.46
CA VAL A 228 -13.86 -2.59 4.55
C VAL A 228 -13.20 -3.55 3.56
N SER A 229 -13.64 -4.81 3.57
CA SER A 229 -13.21 -5.79 2.58
C SER A 229 -14.09 -5.73 1.33
N LEU A 230 -13.52 -6.08 0.18
CA LEU A 230 -14.28 -6.25 -1.05
C LEU A 230 -15.03 -7.59 -1.01
N PRO A 231 -16.31 -7.63 -1.45
CA PRO A 231 -17.08 -8.86 -1.47
C PRO A 231 -16.44 -9.91 -2.38
N TRP A 232 -16.39 -11.14 -1.88
CA TRP A 232 -15.91 -12.28 -2.65
C TRP A 232 -17.07 -13.02 -3.33
N ALA A 233 -16.90 -13.29 -4.62
CA ALA A 233 -17.95 -13.99 -5.39
C ALA A 233 -18.32 -15.38 -4.81
N GLY A 234 -17.41 -16.04 -4.08
CA GLY A 234 -17.66 -17.31 -3.41
C GLY A 234 -18.70 -17.23 -2.29
N SER A 235 -18.86 -16.09 -1.61
CA SER A 235 -19.85 -15.91 -0.55
C SER A 235 -21.28 -16.00 -1.10
N TYR A 236 -21.53 -15.54 -2.30
CA TYR A 236 -22.82 -15.68 -2.99
C TYR A 236 -23.19 -17.14 -3.33
N LEU A 237 -22.17 -18.02 -3.38
CA LEU A 237 -22.34 -19.45 -3.61
C LEU A 237 -22.44 -20.25 -2.31
N GLY A 238 -22.52 -19.58 -1.16
CA GLY A 238 -22.57 -20.21 0.16
C GLY A 238 -21.25 -20.90 0.56
N ARG A 239 -20.14 -20.52 -0.05
CA ARG A 239 -18.80 -21.02 0.30
C ARG A 239 -18.11 -19.99 1.16
N GLY A 240 -17.91 -20.30 2.45
CA GLY A 240 -17.07 -19.50 3.33
C GLY A 240 -15.59 -19.59 2.91
N SER A 241 -14.82 -18.53 3.14
CA SER A 241 -13.37 -18.52 2.98
C SER A 241 -12.64 -19.00 4.24
N LEU A 242 -13.37 -19.10 5.35
CA LEU A 242 -12.87 -19.59 6.64
C LEU A 242 -13.64 -20.85 7.02
N SER A 243 -12.91 -21.93 7.35
CA SER A 243 -13.47 -23.10 7.98
C SER A 243 -12.69 -23.42 9.25
N VAL A 244 -13.38 -23.85 10.29
CA VAL A 244 -12.76 -24.28 11.54
C VAL A 244 -13.09 -25.76 11.78
N ASP A 245 -12.06 -26.57 11.72
CA ASP A 245 -12.17 -28.00 12.01
C ASP A 245 -11.61 -28.26 13.41
N TYR A 246 -12.48 -28.63 14.33
CA TYR A 246 -12.06 -29.00 15.69
C TYR A 246 -11.58 -30.45 15.73
N VAL A 247 -10.32 -30.65 16.12
CA VAL A 247 -9.73 -31.98 16.30
C VAL A 247 -9.71 -32.31 17.78
N GLU A 248 -10.55 -33.26 18.20
CA GLU A 248 -10.63 -33.72 19.58
C GLU A 248 -9.29 -34.38 20.01
N GLY A 249 -8.74 -33.89 21.10
CA GLY A 249 -7.45 -34.39 21.60
C GLY A 249 -6.20 -33.91 20.86
N GLY A 250 -6.35 -32.96 19.93
CA GLY A 250 -5.22 -32.30 19.27
C GLY A 250 -4.40 -31.49 20.27
N THR A 251 -3.12 -31.86 20.44
CA THR A 251 -2.23 -31.22 21.43
C THR A 251 -1.32 -30.16 20.85
N GLY A 252 -1.29 -30.03 19.53
CA GLY A 252 -0.35 -29.14 18.83
C GLY A 252 1.13 -29.55 18.98
N ALA A 253 1.40 -30.72 19.57
CA ALA A 253 2.75 -31.25 19.64
C ALA A 253 3.13 -31.88 18.28
N PRO A 254 4.35 -31.62 17.77
CA PRO A 254 4.81 -32.30 16.56
C PRO A 254 4.76 -33.80 16.72
N ASP A 255 4.28 -34.50 15.67
CA ASP A 255 4.37 -35.96 15.62
C ASP A 255 5.84 -36.37 15.66
N PRO A 256 6.25 -37.21 16.65
CA PRO A 256 7.64 -37.61 16.79
C PRO A 256 8.18 -38.44 15.59
N VAL A 257 7.30 -38.94 14.73
CA VAL A 257 7.67 -39.71 13.56
C VAL A 257 7.71 -38.88 12.27
N SER A 258 6.70 -38.01 12.06
CA SER A 258 6.61 -37.18 10.84
C SER A 258 7.18 -35.76 11.03
N GLY A 259 7.32 -35.28 12.24
CA GLY A 259 7.74 -33.91 12.53
C GLY A 259 6.71 -32.84 12.16
N ALA A 260 5.49 -33.25 11.76
CA ALA A 260 4.41 -32.37 11.35
C ALA A 260 3.53 -31.96 12.54
#